data_062f15bebc044681115f002f7945f1ac
#
_entry.id   062f15bebc044681115f002f7945f1ac
#
_cell.length_a   1.000
_cell.length_b   1.000
_cell.length_c   1.000
_cell.angle_alpha   90.00
_cell.angle_beta   90.00
_cell.angle_gamma   90.00
#
_symmetry.space_group_name_H-M   'P 1'
#
loop_
_entity.id
_entity.type
_entity.pdbx_description
1 polymer ?
#
loop_
_entity_poly.entity_id
_entity_poly.type
_entity_poly.pdbx_seq_one_letter_code
_entity_poly.pdbx_strand_id
1 'polypeptide(L)'
;MNYVYKNITVTDAQILVNRTDDGLITIHKCDIANVDSSDSVVDVYIETFNISQTIKIHGDTESGNVDAYGDYVNKEAQFIYYKIKSVTIPVGTTLSLFTEHPCTHNGRFNFVIKSTQNVDVTVDYESHRKQTRGTIRTVNQY
;
A
#
# COMPACT_ATOMS: atom_id res chain seq x y z
N MET A 1 3.68 -17.94 -3.23
CA MET A 1 3.27 -16.77 -4.06
C MET A 1 1.80 -16.51 -3.86
N ASN A 2 1.44 -15.25 -3.70
CA ASN A 2 0.06 -14.86 -3.41
C ASN A 2 -0.51 -14.03 -4.55
N TYR A 3 -1.81 -14.16 -4.76
CA TYR A 3 -2.52 -13.41 -5.80
C TYR A 3 -3.66 -12.63 -5.20
N VAL A 4 -3.84 -11.41 -5.68
CA VAL A 4 -4.99 -10.57 -5.34
C VAL A 4 -5.75 -10.27 -6.62
N TYR A 5 -7.05 -10.48 -6.58
CA TYR A 5 -7.95 -10.13 -7.68
C TYR A 5 -8.97 -9.14 -7.13
N LYS A 6 -9.02 -7.96 -7.71
CA LYS A 6 -9.89 -6.92 -7.17
C LYS A 6 -10.57 -6.12 -8.27
N ASN A 7 -11.87 -5.95 -8.12
CA ASN A 7 -12.65 -5.05 -8.97
C ASN A 7 -12.70 -3.71 -8.25
N ILE A 8 -12.07 -2.70 -8.84
CA ILE A 8 -12.09 -1.35 -8.27
C ILE A 8 -13.24 -0.61 -8.91
N THR A 9 -14.24 -0.26 -8.12
CA THR A 9 -15.46 0.38 -8.58
C THR A 9 -15.71 1.73 -7.91
N VAL A 10 -14.77 2.19 -7.10
CA VAL A 10 -14.86 3.47 -6.39
C VAL A 10 -13.62 4.29 -6.69
N THR A 11 -13.75 5.61 -6.53
CA THR A 11 -12.63 6.54 -6.79
C THR A 11 -11.72 6.72 -5.59
N ASP A 12 -12.09 6.19 -4.44
CA ASP A 12 -11.26 6.25 -3.25
C ASP A 12 -10.09 5.27 -3.34
N ALA A 13 -9.03 5.58 -2.61
CA ALA A 13 -7.87 4.70 -2.54
C ALA A 13 -8.25 3.33 -2.00
N GLN A 14 -7.73 2.28 -2.63
CA GLN A 14 -8.00 0.90 -2.25
C GLN A 14 -6.69 0.17 -1.98
N ILE A 15 -6.63 -0.53 -0.86
CA ILE A 15 -5.46 -1.32 -0.51
C ILE A 15 -5.49 -2.63 -1.29
N LEU A 16 -4.44 -2.88 -2.06
CA LEU A 16 -4.28 -4.13 -2.81
C LEU A 16 -3.53 -5.17 -1.98
N VAL A 17 -2.48 -4.77 -1.29
CA VAL A 17 -1.74 -5.65 -0.39
C VAL A 17 -1.56 -4.94 0.94
N ASN A 18 -2.05 -5.56 1.99
CA ASN A 18 -1.97 -5.00 3.33
C ASN A 18 -0.54 -5.04 3.85
N ARG A 19 -0.18 -4.04 4.62
CA ARG A 19 1.10 -4.00 5.30
C ARG A 19 1.20 -5.12 6.35
N THR A 20 2.42 -5.48 6.65
CA THR A 20 2.75 -6.42 7.70
C THR A 20 3.52 -5.69 8.81
N ASP A 21 3.78 -6.36 9.91
CA ASP A 21 4.53 -5.74 11.00
C ASP A 21 6.01 -5.62 10.68
N ASP A 22 6.53 -6.53 9.87
CA ASP A 22 7.94 -6.57 9.54
C ASP A 22 8.17 -7.22 8.18
N GLY A 23 9.43 -7.29 7.78
CA GLY A 23 9.83 -7.99 6.57
C GLY A 23 9.69 -7.17 5.32
N LEU A 24 9.54 -7.86 4.21
CA LEU A 24 9.50 -7.28 2.87
C LEU A 24 8.29 -7.80 2.11
N ILE A 25 7.78 -6.97 1.23
CA ILE A 25 6.75 -7.35 0.26
C ILE A 25 7.34 -7.15 -1.13
N THR A 26 7.28 -8.18 -1.96
CA THR A 26 7.74 -8.10 -3.34
C THR A 26 6.53 -8.24 -4.26
N ILE A 27 6.29 -7.21 -5.05
CA ILE A 27 5.24 -7.23 -6.07
C ILE A 27 5.90 -7.71 -7.37
N HIS A 28 5.53 -8.88 -7.81
CA HIS A 28 6.09 -9.48 -9.03
C HIS A 28 5.39 -8.95 -10.27
N LYS A 29 4.11 -8.65 -10.15
CA LYS A 29 3.31 -8.16 -11.26
C LYS A 29 2.07 -7.48 -10.75
N CYS A 30 1.69 -6.42 -11.41
CA CYS A 30 0.42 -5.74 -11.13
C CYS A 30 -0.20 -5.37 -12.49
N ASP A 31 -1.31 -6.03 -12.82
CA ASP A 31 -2.05 -5.75 -14.04
C ASP A 31 -3.29 -4.95 -13.70
N ILE A 32 -3.49 -3.87 -14.42
CA ILE A 32 -4.63 -2.98 -14.22
C ILE A 32 -5.36 -2.85 -15.55
N ALA A 33 -6.53 -3.47 -15.65
CA ALA A 33 -7.33 -3.47 -16.85
C ALA A 33 -8.44 -2.42 -16.74
N ASN A 34 -8.51 -1.52 -17.70
CA ASN A 34 -9.61 -0.57 -17.75
C ASN A 34 -10.84 -1.26 -18.32
N VAL A 35 -11.84 -1.48 -17.47
CA VAL A 35 -13.08 -2.14 -17.83
C VAL A 35 -14.25 -1.16 -17.94
N ASP A 36 -13.95 0.12 -17.91
CA ASP A 36 -14.96 1.15 -18.03
C ASP A 36 -15.10 1.64 -19.47
N SER A 37 -16.04 2.55 -19.70
CA SER A 37 -16.29 3.14 -21.01
C SER A 37 -15.47 4.40 -21.26
N SER A 38 -14.70 4.85 -20.28
CA SER A 38 -13.85 6.04 -20.36
C SER A 38 -12.42 5.71 -19.97
N ASP A 39 -11.47 6.53 -20.41
CA ASP A 39 -10.09 6.39 -19.98
C ASP A 39 -9.99 6.53 -18.45
N SER A 40 -9.15 5.73 -17.83
CA SER A 40 -8.92 5.79 -16.40
C SER A 40 -7.56 6.40 -16.10
N VAL A 41 -7.52 7.29 -15.13
CA VAL A 41 -6.26 7.83 -14.62
C VAL A 41 -5.99 7.14 -13.28
N VAL A 42 -4.83 6.52 -13.18
CA VAL A 42 -4.50 5.73 -11.99
C VAL A 42 -3.23 6.21 -11.31
N ASP A 43 -3.25 6.09 -9.99
CA ASP A 43 -2.09 6.23 -9.13
C ASP A 43 -1.86 4.89 -8.46
N VAL A 44 -0.61 4.43 -8.43
CA VAL A 44 -0.21 3.26 -7.64
C VAL A 44 0.94 3.69 -6.74
N TYR A 45 0.80 3.41 -5.46
CA TYR A 45 1.77 3.88 -4.49
C TYR A 45 1.86 2.95 -3.30
N ILE A 46 2.90 3.15 -2.52
CA ILE A 46 3.01 2.50 -1.21
C ILE A 46 2.78 3.56 -0.14
N GLU A 47 2.19 3.14 0.95
CA GLU A 47 1.76 4.05 1.99
C GLU A 47 1.99 3.43 3.36
N THR A 48 2.52 4.20 4.28
CA THR A 48 2.62 3.78 5.67
C THR A 48 2.24 4.92 6.60
N PHE A 49 1.92 4.54 7.82
CA PHE A 49 1.59 5.47 8.88
C PHE A 49 2.55 5.23 10.03
N ASN A 50 3.13 6.29 10.54
CA ASN A 50 4.06 6.18 11.65
C ASN A 50 3.34 6.34 12.96
N ILE A 51 2.84 5.23 13.47
CA ILE A 51 2.10 5.21 14.74
C ILE A 51 3.01 5.54 15.92
N SER A 52 4.29 5.23 15.81
CA SER A 52 5.23 5.49 16.90
C SER A 52 5.51 6.97 17.13
N GLN A 53 5.10 7.81 16.19
CA GLN A 53 5.20 9.25 16.33
C GLN A 53 3.87 9.87 16.76
N THR A 54 3.18 9.22 17.66
CA THR A 54 2.04 9.85 18.29
C THR A 54 2.56 11.10 18.98
N ILE A 55 2.24 12.23 18.44
CA ILE A 55 2.67 13.50 19.01
C ILE A 55 1.74 13.80 20.16
N LYS A 56 2.23 13.60 21.35
CA LYS A 56 1.51 14.02 22.53
C LYS A 56 2.05 15.35 22.96
N ILE A 57 1.62 16.37 22.29
CA ILE A 57 2.00 17.72 22.71
C ILE A 57 0.84 18.22 23.56
N HIS A 58 1.04 18.10 24.85
CA HIS A 58 0.03 18.54 25.80
C HIS A 58 -0.24 20.04 25.62
N GLY A 59 -1.51 20.38 25.50
CA GLY A 59 -1.91 21.76 25.30
C GLY A 59 -1.72 22.30 23.90
N ASP A 60 -1.37 21.46 22.95
CA ASP A 60 -1.27 21.88 21.57
C ASP A 60 -2.66 22.17 21.02
N THR A 61 -2.78 23.31 20.36
CA THR A 61 -4.05 23.74 19.81
C THR A 61 -4.20 23.40 18.33
N GLU A 62 -3.26 22.70 17.74
CA GLU A 62 -3.40 22.26 16.37
C GLU A 62 -4.67 21.46 16.21
N SER A 63 -5.39 21.79 15.15
CA SER A 63 -6.67 21.18 14.89
C SER A 63 -6.55 19.69 14.56
N GLY A 64 -7.61 18.98 14.80
CA GLY A 64 -7.69 17.58 14.42
C GLY A 64 -7.57 16.68 15.62
N ASN A 65 -6.57 15.89 15.71
CA ASN A 65 -6.49 14.76 16.61
C ASN A 65 -6.12 15.09 18.04
N VAL A 66 -6.92 15.95 18.66
CA VAL A 66 -6.70 16.35 20.06
C VAL A 66 -7.78 15.70 20.90
N ASP A 67 -7.39 15.00 21.96
CA ASP A 67 -8.34 14.38 22.86
C ASP A 67 -8.96 15.41 23.80
N ALA A 68 -9.79 14.94 24.73
CA ALA A 68 -10.48 15.81 25.67
C ALA A 68 -9.53 16.53 26.62
N TYR A 69 -8.28 16.12 26.70
CA TYR A 69 -7.26 16.70 27.56
C TYR A 69 -6.32 17.65 26.82
N GLY A 70 -6.53 17.83 25.52
CA GLY A 70 -5.68 18.67 24.70
C GLY A 70 -4.45 17.97 24.15
N ASP A 71 -4.35 16.66 24.32
CA ASP A 71 -3.24 15.87 23.77
C ASP A 71 -3.60 15.30 22.41
N TYR A 72 -2.62 15.20 21.53
CA TYR A 72 -2.82 14.50 20.27
C TYR A 72 -3.07 13.03 20.52
N VAL A 73 -4.12 12.53 19.92
CA VAL A 73 -4.44 11.11 19.93
C VAL A 73 -4.32 10.60 18.52
N ASN A 74 -3.42 9.68 18.28
CA ASN A 74 -3.32 8.96 17.02
C ASN A 74 -3.11 9.83 15.79
N LYS A 75 -2.36 10.90 15.94
CA LYS A 75 -1.96 11.63 14.75
C LYS A 75 -0.84 10.86 14.09
N GLU A 76 -1.21 10.12 13.06
CA GLU A 76 -0.27 9.33 12.30
C GLU A 76 0.30 10.19 11.18
N ALA A 77 1.63 10.21 11.09
CA ALA A 77 2.27 10.79 9.92
C ALA A 77 2.10 9.81 8.77
N GLN A 78 1.51 10.27 7.69
CA GLN A 78 1.31 9.48 6.49
C GLN A 78 2.48 9.69 5.55
N PHE A 79 3.06 8.58 5.09
CA PHE A 79 4.14 8.59 4.10
C PHE A 79 3.67 7.86 2.86
N ILE A 80 3.74 8.55 1.73
CA ILE A 80 3.31 8.02 0.43
C ILE A 80 4.47 8.10 -0.54
N TYR A 81 4.73 6.99 -1.25
CA TYR A 81 5.73 6.95 -2.31
C TYR A 81 5.08 6.36 -3.56
N TYR A 82 4.96 7.17 -4.59
CA TYR A 82 4.31 6.76 -5.83
C TYR A 82 5.18 5.84 -6.66
N LYS A 83 4.58 4.80 -7.20
CA LYS A 83 5.17 3.95 -8.22
C LYS A 83 4.80 4.47 -9.60
N ILE A 84 3.53 4.85 -9.75
CA ILE A 84 3.07 5.65 -10.89
C ILE A 84 2.09 6.68 -10.36
N LYS A 85 2.04 7.82 -11.05
CA LYS A 85 1.11 8.88 -10.68
C LYS A 85 0.48 9.46 -11.93
N SER A 86 -0.85 9.55 -11.91
CA SER A 86 -1.64 10.15 -12.98
C SER A 86 -1.35 9.53 -14.36
N VAL A 87 -1.26 8.21 -14.39
CA VAL A 87 -1.06 7.49 -15.64
C VAL A 87 -2.41 7.13 -16.24
N THR A 88 -2.61 7.46 -17.50
CA THR A 88 -3.86 7.16 -18.20
C THR A 88 -3.83 5.75 -18.77
N ILE A 89 -4.86 4.97 -18.47
CA ILE A 89 -5.09 3.67 -19.07
C ILE A 89 -6.26 3.81 -20.02
N PRO A 90 -6.02 3.75 -21.34
CA PRO A 90 -7.11 3.87 -22.31
C PRO A 90 -8.14 2.77 -22.17
N VAL A 91 -9.35 3.06 -22.64
CA VAL A 91 -10.46 2.09 -22.64
C VAL A 91 -10.02 0.81 -23.33
N GLY A 92 -10.35 -0.32 -22.72
CA GLY A 92 -10.10 -1.63 -23.29
C GLY A 92 -8.65 -2.09 -23.27
N THR A 93 -7.80 -1.40 -22.51
CA THR A 93 -6.37 -1.76 -22.42
C THR A 93 -6.00 -2.15 -20.99
N THR A 94 -4.86 -2.79 -20.86
CA THR A 94 -4.29 -3.20 -19.57
C THR A 94 -2.91 -2.64 -19.42
N LEU A 95 -2.64 -2.02 -18.26
CA LEU A 95 -1.32 -1.59 -17.87
C LEU A 95 -0.70 -2.66 -16.99
N SER A 96 0.48 -3.14 -17.37
CA SER A 96 1.21 -4.14 -16.58
C SER A 96 2.45 -3.50 -15.95
N LEU A 97 2.52 -3.57 -14.63
CA LEU A 97 3.63 -3.03 -13.87
C LEU A 97 4.52 -4.16 -13.36
N PHE A 98 5.80 -3.87 -13.24
CA PHE A 98 6.81 -4.74 -12.61
C PHE A 98 7.07 -6.06 -13.33
N THR A 99 6.75 -6.13 -14.61
CA THR A 99 6.90 -7.36 -15.40
C THR A 99 8.37 -7.78 -15.56
N GLU A 100 9.28 -6.81 -15.66
CA GLU A 100 10.72 -7.09 -15.83
C GLU A 100 11.48 -6.97 -14.53
N HIS A 101 11.05 -6.04 -13.69
CA HIS A 101 11.74 -5.75 -12.43
C HIS A 101 10.70 -5.72 -11.30
N PRO A 102 10.64 -6.77 -10.49
CA PRO A 102 9.75 -6.78 -9.33
C PRO A 102 10.03 -5.61 -8.42
N CYS A 103 8.98 -5.13 -7.79
CA CYS A 103 9.08 -4.04 -6.84
C CYS A 103 9.08 -4.60 -5.42
N THR A 104 10.16 -4.41 -4.70
CA THR A 104 10.27 -4.83 -3.30
C THR A 104 10.22 -3.61 -2.41
N HIS A 105 9.37 -3.66 -1.39
CA HIS A 105 9.28 -2.58 -0.43
C HIS A 105 9.18 -3.13 0.99
N ASN A 106 9.39 -2.24 1.95
CA ASN A 106 9.26 -2.58 3.36
C ASN A 106 7.84 -3.05 3.65
N GLY A 107 7.72 -4.14 4.38
CA GLY A 107 6.42 -4.75 4.68
C GLY A 107 5.48 -3.85 5.47
N ARG A 108 5.98 -2.80 6.10
CA ARG A 108 5.13 -1.87 6.83
C ARG A 108 4.32 -0.94 5.94
N PHE A 109 4.53 -1.01 4.64
CA PHE A 109 3.78 -0.22 3.67
C PHE A 109 2.65 -1.03 3.07
N ASN A 110 1.49 -0.41 2.94
CA ASN A 110 0.41 -0.94 2.10
C ASN A 110 0.74 -0.67 0.64
N PHE A 111 0.33 -1.57 -0.23
CA PHE A 111 0.37 -1.35 -1.68
C PHE A 111 -1.03 -0.92 -2.11
N VAL A 112 -1.15 0.27 -2.69
CA VAL A 112 -2.42 0.98 -2.85
C VAL A 112 -2.62 1.42 -4.28
N ILE A 113 -3.88 1.39 -4.72
CA ILE A 113 -4.30 1.94 -6.02
C ILE A 113 -5.40 2.97 -5.83
N LYS A 114 -5.38 3.98 -6.68
CA LYS A 114 -6.47 4.93 -6.81
C LYS A 114 -6.77 5.12 -8.29
N SER A 115 -8.03 5.01 -8.66
CA SER A 115 -8.44 5.04 -10.07
C SER A 115 -9.66 5.92 -10.24
N THR A 116 -9.72 6.63 -11.37
CA THR A 116 -10.86 7.52 -11.66
C THR A 116 -12.04 6.76 -12.29
N GLN A 117 -11.79 5.58 -12.84
CA GLN A 117 -12.81 4.75 -13.47
C GLN A 117 -12.69 3.33 -12.98
N ASN A 118 -13.64 2.47 -13.35
CA ASN A 118 -13.62 1.08 -12.95
C ASN A 118 -12.46 0.34 -13.60
N VAL A 119 -11.67 -0.33 -12.78
CA VAL A 119 -10.56 -1.16 -13.26
C VAL A 119 -10.57 -2.49 -12.55
N ASP A 120 -10.11 -3.52 -13.23
CA ASP A 120 -9.85 -4.82 -12.63
C ASP A 120 -8.35 -4.95 -12.40
N VAL A 121 -7.98 -5.34 -11.19
CA VAL A 121 -6.58 -5.40 -10.79
C VAL A 121 -6.23 -6.82 -10.38
N THR A 122 -5.10 -7.29 -10.91
CA THR A 122 -4.50 -8.56 -10.49
C THR A 122 -3.10 -8.28 -10.00
N VAL A 123 -2.80 -8.71 -8.79
CA VAL A 123 -1.48 -8.54 -8.18
C VAL A 123 -0.91 -9.90 -7.84
N ASP A 124 0.34 -10.10 -8.22
CA ASP A 124 1.13 -11.28 -7.90
C ASP A 124 2.25 -10.82 -6.96
N TYR A 125 2.28 -11.36 -5.74
CA TYR A 125 3.21 -10.86 -4.75
C TYR A 125 3.67 -11.96 -3.79
N GLU A 126 4.77 -11.67 -3.10
CA GLU A 126 5.28 -12.47 -2.00
C GLU A 126 5.50 -11.60 -0.79
N SER A 127 5.22 -12.16 0.38
CA SER A 127 5.48 -11.50 1.64
C SER A 127 6.54 -12.32 2.39
N HIS A 128 7.64 -11.67 2.73
CA HIS A 128 8.75 -12.30 3.44
C HIS A 128 8.87 -11.68 4.81
N ARG A 129 8.44 -12.40 5.82
CA ARG A 129 8.53 -11.91 7.18
C ARG A 129 9.97 -12.02 7.66
N LYS A 130 10.37 -11.05 8.47
CA LYS A 130 11.68 -11.09 9.10
C LYS A 130 11.74 -12.29 10.03
N GLN A 131 12.74 -13.16 9.84
CA GLN A 131 12.95 -14.25 10.76
C GLN A 131 13.63 -13.73 12.00
N THR A 132 12.99 -13.98 13.09
CA THR A 132 13.66 -13.81 14.37
C THR A 132 14.52 -15.03 14.54
N ARG A 133 15.59 -15.01 14.92
CA ARG A 133 16.38 -16.11 14.97
C ARG A 133 16.35 -16.91 16.04
N GLY A 134 16.09 -17.27 16.03
CA GLY A 134 15.96 -17.75 16.72
C GLY A 134 15.42 -18.32 16.33
N THR A 135 15.31 -18.12 15.95
CA THR A 135 14.96 -18.51 15.61
C THR A 135 15.14 -19.05 14.98
N ILE A 136 15.63 -19.05 15.04
CA ILE A 136 15.80 -19.52 14.58
C ILE A 136 16.30 -20.07 14.26
N ARG A 137 16.57 -20.33 14.41
CA ARG A 137 16.86 -20.93 14.21
C ARG A 137 17.06 -21.38 14.09
N THR A 138 17.12 -21.43 14.56
CA THR A 138 17.06 -22.02 14.51
C THR A 138 17.06 -22.35 14.27
N VAL A 139 17.31 -22.58 14.63
CA VAL A 139 17.09 -23.02 14.45
C VAL A 139 17.20 -23.28 14.14
N ASN A 140 17.54 -23.44 14.32
CA ASN A 140 17.51 -23.88 14.10
C ASN A 140 17.50 -23.97 13.88
N GLN A 141 17.72 -23.98 14.16
CA GLN A 141 17.59 -24.27 14.14
C GLN A 141 17.40 -24.45 13.98
N TYR A 142 17.72 -24.75 14.34
CA TYR A 142 17.53 -25.12 14.39
C TYR A 142 17.51 -25.59 14.29
#